data_76c0a8a2b12b7f2135acd845fdc7c3bc
#
_entry.id   76c0a8a2b12b7f2135acd845fdc7c3bc
#
_cell.length_a   1.000
_cell.length_b   1.000
_cell.length_c   1.000
_cell.angle_alpha   90.00
_cell.angle_beta   90.00
_cell.angle_gamma   90.00
#
_symmetry.space_group_name_H-M   'P 1'
#
loop_
_entity.id
_entity.type
_entity.pdbx_description
1 polymer ?
#
loop_
_entity_poly.entity_id
_entity_poly.type
_entity_poly.pdbx_seq_one_letter_code
_entity_poly.pdbx_strand_id
1 'polypeptide(L)'
;MKPLTVGLCLAFALSASAVLSAGQIYGTIVADGQPIKDTDIEIKCGDEPPSKGKTAADGAYRINVPQQGQCSLTLPTHTDKPSAMIFSTPNPALYNFTVAKNADGKFALQRRQ
;
A
#
# COMPACT_ATOMS: atom_id res chain seq x y z
N MET A 1 -22.31 18.13 -38.38
CA MET A 1 -22.21 16.79 -38.34
C MET A 1 -20.87 16.29 -37.95
N LYS A 2 -19.95 16.51 -38.72
CA LYS A 2 -18.68 16.01 -38.42
C LYS A 2 -18.13 16.42 -37.11
N PRO A 3 -18.34 17.58 -36.67
CA PRO A 3 -17.70 18.05 -35.45
C PRO A 3 -18.06 17.29 -34.20
N LEU A 4 -19.09 16.58 -34.29
CA LEU A 4 -19.51 15.86 -33.13
C LEU A 4 -18.52 14.89 -32.60
N THR A 5 -17.90 14.21 -33.50
CA THR A 5 -17.02 13.18 -33.08
C THR A 5 -15.89 13.65 -32.25
N VAL A 6 -15.54 14.85 -32.43
CA VAL A 6 -14.41 15.38 -31.71
C VAL A 6 -14.64 15.44 -30.22
N GLY A 7 -15.81 15.81 -29.82
CA GLY A 7 -16.06 15.99 -28.44
C GLY A 7 -15.91 14.72 -27.65
N LEU A 8 -16.09 13.62 -28.29
CA LEU A 8 -16.02 12.37 -27.60
C LEU A 8 -14.65 12.05 -27.09
N CYS A 9 -13.67 12.43 -27.83
CA CYS A 9 -12.33 12.11 -27.43
C CYS A 9 -11.96 12.75 -26.12
N LEU A 10 -12.50 13.89 -25.88
CA LEU A 10 -12.19 14.60 -24.68
C LEU A 10 -12.68 13.89 -23.46
N ALA A 11 -13.78 13.25 -23.59
CA ALA A 11 -14.37 12.59 -22.46
C ALA A 11 -13.45 11.51 -21.92
N PHE A 12 -12.70 10.91 -22.76
CA PHE A 12 -11.84 9.86 -22.30
C PHE A 12 -10.70 10.35 -21.47
N ALA A 13 -10.17 11.44 -21.84
CA ALA A 13 -9.07 11.99 -21.10
C ALA A 13 -9.49 12.28 -19.68
N LEU A 14 -10.70 12.69 -19.51
CA LEU A 14 -11.19 12.99 -18.18
C LEU A 14 -11.33 11.77 -17.33
N SER A 15 -11.81 10.72 -17.91
CA SER A 15 -12.00 9.54 -17.10
C SER A 15 -10.70 9.00 -16.61
N ALA A 16 -9.64 9.18 -17.34
CA ALA A 16 -8.37 8.68 -16.88
C ALA A 16 -7.92 9.33 -15.58
N SER A 17 -8.20 10.60 -15.43
CA SER A 17 -7.73 11.28 -14.25
C SER A 17 -8.51 10.90 -13.01
N ALA A 18 -9.66 10.33 -13.16
CA ALA A 18 -10.48 10.01 -12.02
C ALA A 18 -9.92 8.88 -11.19
N VAL A 19 -8.92 8.20 -11.68
CA VAL A 19 -8.47 7.01 -11.03
C VAL A 19 -7.46 7.22 -9.94
N LEU A 20 -7.00 8.42 -9.79
CA LEU A 20 -5.78 8.61 -9.09
C LEU A 20 -5.75 8.55 -7.61
N SER A 21 -6.79 8.56 -6.92
CA SER A 21 -6.63 8.90 -5.53
C SER A 21 -7.07 7.91 -4.52
N ALA A 22 -7.93 7.00 -4.87
CA ALA A 22 -8.62 6.26 -3.84
C ALA A 22 -7.73 5.22 -3.20
N GLY A 23 -7.73 5.21 -1.86
CA GLY A 23 -7.21 4.09 -1.12
C GLY A 23 -5.75 3.74 -1.31
N GLN A 24 -4.90 4.71 -1.52
CA GLN A 24 -3.49 4.41 -1.73
C GLN A 24 -2.73 4.43 -0.41
N ILE A 25 -2.05 3.34 -0.12
CA ILE A 25 -1.19 3.22 1.07
C ILE A 25 0.24 3.22 0.58
N TYR A 26 1.09 4.07 1.15
CA TYR A 26 2.47 4.19 0.70
C TYR A 26 3.38 4.51 1.88
N GLY A 27 4.68 4.33 1.67
CA GLY A 27 5.66 4.62 2.70
C GLY A 27 6.94 3.86 2.47
N THR A 28 7.71 3.67 3.53
CA THR A 28 8.96 2.93 3.49
C THR A 28 9.01 1.93 4.64
N ILE A 29 9.73 0.84 4.42
CA ILE A 29 9.93 -0.17 5.45
C ILE A 29 11.42 -0.43 5.58
N VAL A 30 11.92 -0.35 6.82
CA VAL A 30 13.32 -0.60 7.10
C VAL A 30 13.45 -1.68 8.16
N ALA A 31 14.59 -2.33 8.21
CA ALA A 31 14.95 -3.29 9.24
C ALA A 31 16.38 -3.00 9.64
N ASP A 32 16.63 -2.81 10.93
CA ASP A 32 17.95 -2.45 11.44
C ASP A 32 18.55 -1.23 10.75
N GLY A 33 17.68 -0.27 10.45
CA GLY A 33 18.10 0.96 9.80
C GLY A 33 18.35 0.84 8.29
N GLN A 34 18.17 -0.34 7.72
CA GLN A 34 18.39 -0.55 6.29
C GLN A 34 17.06 -0.77 5.59
N PRO A 35 16.87 -0.22 4.38
CA PRO A 35 15.65 -0.49 3.65
C PRO A 35 15.52 -1.97 3.32
N ILE A 36 14.32 -2.50 3.43
CA ILE A 36 14.09 -3.87 2.94
C ILE A 36 13.64 -3.76 1.50
N LYS A 37 14.25 -4.55 0.63
CA LYS A 37 13.96 -4.46 -0.79
C LYS A 37 13.35 -5.76 -1.31
N ASP A 38 12.59 -5.64 -2.39
CA ASP A 38 12.00 -6.79 -3.07
C ASP A 38 11.19 -7.69 -2.14
N THR A 39 10.57 -7.10 -1.14
CA THR A 39 9.84 -7.87 -0.13
C THR A 39 8.35 -7.76 -0.38
N ASP A 40 7.67 -8.90 -0.39
CA ASP A 40 6.23 -8.92 -0.62
C ASP A 40 5.47 -8.26 0.51
N ILE A 41 4.40 -7.57 0.14
CA ILE A 41 3.49 -6.92 1.08
C ILE A 41 2.07 -7.32 0.72
N GLU A 42 1.26 -7.62 1.73
CA GLU A 42 -0.16 -7.84 1.55
C GLU A 42 -0.94 -6.95 2.48
N ILE A 43 -2.00 -6.35 1.96
CA ILE A 43 -2.91 -5.55 2.78
C ILE A 43 -4.29 -6.18 2.67
N LYS A 44 -4.80 -6.67 3.78
CA LYS A 44 -6.08 -7.34 3.82
C LYS A 44 -7.07 -6.55 4.66
N CYS A 45 -8.25 -6.34 4.12
CA CYS A 45 -9.31 -5.58 4.75
C CYS A 45 -10.53 -6.47 4.87
N GLY A 46 -10.82 -6.93 6.10
CA GLY A 46 -11.95 -7.82 6.32
C GLY A 46 -11.80 -9.12 5.55
N ASP A 47 -12.87 -9.53 4.91
CA ASP A 47 -12.88 -10.80 4.18
C ASP A 47 -12.54 -10.65 2.70
N GLU A 48 -12.19 -9.46 2.27
CA GLU A 48 -11.87 -9.22 0.87
C GLU A 48 -10.50 -9.79 0.52
N PRO A 49 -10.27 -10.13 -0.76
CA PRO A 49 -8.95 -10.59 -1.16
C PRO A 49 -7.89 -9.54 -0.88
N PRO A 50 -6.68 -9.96 -0.52
CA PRO A 50 -5.65 -8.97 -0.18
C PRO A 50 -5.16 -8.21 -1.41
N SER A 51 -4.77 -6.97 -1.17
CA SER A 51 -4.06 -6.17 -2.15
C SER A 51 -2.58 -6.43 -1.96
N LYS A 52 -1.84 -6.60 -3.04
CA LYS A 52 -0.44 -7.05 -2.98
C LYS A 52 0.51 -6.05 -3.62
N GLY A 53 1.73 -6.03 -3.11
CA GLY A 53 2.78 -5.23 -3.67
C GLY A 53 4.13 -5.71 -3.19
N LYS A 54 5.17 -4.93 -3.51
CA LYS A 54 6.54 -5.22 -3.08
C LYS A 54 7.25 -3.93 -2.76
N THR A 55 8.25 -4.03 -1.88
CA THR A 55 9.13 -2.89 -1.65
C THR A 55 10.12 -2.76 -2.79
N ALA A 56 10.47 -1.52 -3.09
CA ALA A 56 11.51 -1.20 -4.05
C ALA A 56 12.88 -1.28 -3.38
N ALA A 57 13.93 -0.96 -4.14
CA ALA A 57 15.29 -1.06 -3.63
C ALA A 57 15.55 -0.16 -2.43
N ASP A 58 14.83 0.94 -2.32
CA ASP A 58 14.97 1.87 -1.20
C ASP A 58 13.96 1.60 -0.09
N GLY A 59 13.27 0.48 -0.15
CA GLY A 59 12.28 0.12 0.86
C GLY A 59 10.92 0.77 0.66
N ALA A 60 10.74 1.55 -0.38
CA ALA A 60 9.49 2.24 -0.63
C ALA A 60 8.43 1.28 -1.18
N TYR A 61 7.19 1.54 -0.84
CA TYR A 61 6.07 0.76 -1.36
C TYR A 61 4.89 1.66 -1.61
N ARG A 62 4.00 1.20 -2.49
CA ARG A 62 2.78 1.91 -2.82
C ARG A 62 1.77 0.87 -3.29
N ILE A 63 0.65 0.79 -2.60
CA ILE A 63 -0.37 -0.23 -2.88
C ILE A 63 -1.73 0.43 -2.92
N ASN A 64 -2.50 0.13 -3.95
CA ASN A 64 -3.88 0.58 -4.04
C ASN A 64 -4.76 -0.40 -3.28
N VAL A 65 -5.55 0.12 -2.35
CA VAL A 65 -6.44 -0.67 -1.52
C VAL A 65 -7.86 -0.18 -1.77
N PRO A 66 -8.65 -0.93 -2.53
CA PRO A 66 -10.00 -0.45 -2.88
C PRO A 66 -10.96 -0.41 -1.71
N GLN A 67 -10.75 -1.23 -0.69
CA GLN A 67 -11.61 -1.22 0.48
C GLN A 67 -11.20 -0.10 1.42
N GLN A 68 -12.15 0.36 2.21
CA GLN A 68 -11.89 1.40 3.20
C GLN A 68 -12.10 0.84 4.59
N GLY A 69 -11.48 1.49 5.58
CA GLY A 69 -11.60 1.10 6.96
C GLY A 69 -10.35 0.41 7.47
N GLN A 70 -10.53 -0.42 8.47
CA GLN A 70 -9.42 -1.07 9.13
C GLN A 70 -8.88 -2.23 8.29
N CYS A 71 -7.59 -2.24 8.10
CA CYS A 71 -6.90 -3.25 7.30
C CYS A 71 -5.66 -3.70 8.03
N SER A 72 -5.06 -4.77 7.55
CA SER A 72 -3.84 -5.33 8.11
C SER A 72 -2.78 -5.39 7.03
N LEU A 73 -1.62 -4.80 7.29
CA LEU A 73 -0.48 -4.88 6.39
C LEU A 73 0.47 -5.94 6.92
N THR A 74 0.82 -6.90 6.07
CA THR A 74 1.64 -8.04 6.47
C THR A 74 2.77 -8.24 5.47
N LEU A 75 3.91 -8.71 5.97
CA LEU A 75 5.02 -9.16 5.13
C LEU A 75 4.98 -10.68 5.08
N PRO A 76 4.29 -11.26 4.11
CA PRO A 76 3.98 -12.69 4.16
C PRO A 76 5.18 -13.61 3.95
N THR A 77 6.23 -13.11 3.34
CA THR A 77 7.42 -13.93 3.11
C THR A 77 8.52 -13.68 4.13
N HIS A 78 8.31 -12.72 5.02
CA HIS A 78 9.30 -12.43 6.05
C HIS A 78 9.11 -13.39 7.23
N THR A 79 10.19 -13.64 7.95
CA THR A 79 10.14 -14.48 9.15
C THR A 79 9.11 -13.92 10.12
N ASP A 80 8.32 -14.79 10.71
CA ASP A 80 7.25 -14.44 11.65
C ASP A 80 6.09 -13.67 11.04
N LYS A 81 6.14 -13.40 9.73
CA LYS A 81 5.08 -12.70 9.01
C LYS A 81 4.58 -11.48 9.79
N PRO A 82 5.46 -10.51 10.06
CA PRO A 82 5.05 -9.37 10.88
C PRO A 82 3.93 -8.58 10.21
N SER A 83 3.03 -8.07 11.04
CA SER A 83 1.89 -7.32 10.53
C SER A 83 1.59 -6.12 11.40
N ALA A 84 0.87 -5.16 10.83
CA ALA A 84 0.46 -3.96 11.54
C ALA A 84 -0.93 -3.54 11.06
N MET A 85 -1.66 -2.89 11.95
CA MET A 85 -2.97 -2.37 11.62
C MET A 85 -2.82 -1.03 10.92
N ILE A 86 -3.55 -0.84 9.84
CA ILE A 86 -3.59 0.42 9.12
C ILE A 86 -5.04 0.76 8.81
N PHE A 87 -5.27 1.98 8.36
CA PHE A 87 -6.59 2.39 7.92
C PHE A 87 -6.51 2.88 6.48
N SER A 88 -7.41 2.38 5.66
CA SER A 88 -7.53 2.82 4.28
C SER A 88 -8.66 3.83 4.18
N THR A 89 -8.36 4.95 3.57
CA THR A 89 -9.34 6.04 3.39
C THR A 89 -9.32 6.45 1.93
N PRO A 90 -10.26 7.30 1.51
CA PRO A 90 -10.24 7.78 0.12
C PRO A 90 -8.96 8.56 -0.23
N ASN A 91 -8.30 9.13 0.76
CA ASN A 91 -7.08 9.88 0.51
C ASN A 91 -5.85 8.99 0.67
N PRO A 92 -4.75 9.29 -0.02
CA PRO A 92 -3.51 8.55 0.20
C PRO A 92 -3.06 8.67 1.63
N ALA A 93 -2.52 7.60 2.17
CA ALA A 93 -2.08 7.56 3.56
C ALA A 93 -0.66 7.05 3.65
N LEU A 94 0.15 7.75 4.44
CA LEU A 94 1.56 7.41 4.62
C LEU A 94 1.74 6.53 5.84
N TYR A 95 2.35 5.38 5.64
CA TYR A 95 2.69 4.47 6.72
C TYR A 95 4.12 4.00 6.56
N ASN A 96 4.99 4.45 7.44
CA ASN A 96 6.38 4.01 7.47
C ASN A 96 6.56 3.03 8.62
N PHE A 97 7.30 1.96 8.38
CA PHE A 97 7.47 0.91 9.37
C PHE A 97 8.92 0.54 9.57
N THR A 98 9.20 0.04 10.75
CA THR A 98 10.46 -0.61 11.09
C THR A 98 10.14 -2.05 11.46
N VAL A 99 10.90 -2.98 10.91
CA VAL A 99 10.83 -4.38 11.32
C VAL A 99 11.85 -4.60 12.42
N ALA A 100 11.39 -5.03 13.57
CA ALA A 100 12.27 -5.24 14.72
C ALA A 100 11.73 -6.38 15.56
N LYS A 101 12.60 -7.02 16.35
CA LYS A 101 12.16 -8.06 17.24
C LYS A 101 11.49 -7.46 18.46
N ASN A 102 10.39 -8.07 18.87
CA ASN A 102 9.70 -7.65 20.08
C ASN A 102 10.26 -8.41 21.30
N ALA A 103 9.61 -8.24 22.46
CA ALA A 103 10.06 -8.86 23.67
C ALA A 103 10.07 -10.39 23.63
N ASP A 104 9.24 -10.96 22.77
CA ASP A 104 9.18 -12.42 22.60
C ASP A 104 10.21 -12.94 21.62
N GLY A 105 11.03 -12.09 21.07
CA GLY A 105 12.02 -12.48 20.08
C GLY A 105 11.48 -12.67 18.68
N LYS A 106 10.26 -12.24 18.43
CA LYS A 106 9.63 -12.37 17.11
C LYS A 106 9.66 -11.04 16.38
N PHE A 107 9.77 -11.09 15.06
CA PHE A 107 9.74 -9.87 14.26
C PHE A 107 8.35 -9.25 14.26
N ALA A 108 8.32 -7.95 14.38
CA ALA A 108 7.09 -7.19 14.39
C ALA A 108 7.28 -5.93 13.57
N LEU A 109 6.16 -5.41 13.04
CA LEU A 109 6.16 -4.13 12.35
C LEU A 109 5.79 -3.03 13.34
N GLN A 110 6.63 -2.01 13.42
CA GLN A 110 6.38 -0.86 14.28
C GLN A 110 6.30 0.38 13.40
N ARG A 111 5.27 1.16 13.60
CA ARG A 111 5.10 2.37 12.80
C ARG A 111 6.11 3.42 13.22
N ARG A 112 6.75 4.06 12.24
CA ARG A 112 7.64 5.19 12.47
C ARG A 112 6.89 6.50 12.22
N GLN A 113 7.23 7.47 12.96
CA GLN A 113 6.65 8.80 12.75
C GLN A 113 7.40 9.58 11.69
#